data_de1aa217f6d0e8161e87ccc3196082dd
#
_entry.id   de1aa217f6d0e8161e87ccc3196082dd
#
_cell.length_a   1.000
_cell.length_b   1.000
_cell.length_c   1.000
_cell.angle_alpha   90.00
_cell.angle_beta   90.00
_cell.angle_gamma   90.00
#
_symmetry.space_group_name_H-M   'P 1'
#
loop_
_entity.id
_entity.type
_entity.pdbx_description
1 polymer ?
#
loop_
_entity_poly.entity_id
_entity_poly.type
_entity_poly.pdbx_seq_one_letter_code
_entity_poly.pdbx_strand_id
1 'polypeptide(L)'
;MELFIFARFHARPGNEAAIAEALGEVLTPTRLEPGCLAANAFRALGDAQLFFIHSRWRDEAAFERHAGLLHTVRFLERVEPLIDHAHDIVRTEHIV
;
A
#
# COMPACT_ATOMS: atom_id res chain seq x y z
N MET A 1 14.89 10.37 -9.84
CA MET A 1 14.34 9.19 -10.53
C MET A 1 13.07 8.75 -9.84
N GLU A 2 11.99 8.62 -10.59
CA GLU A 2 10.73 8.20 -10.03
C GLU A 2 10.77 6.75 -9.55
N LEU A 3 10.08 6.51 -8.46
CA LEU A 3 9.99 5.19 -7.84
C LEU A 3 8.57 4.65 -7.98
N PHE A 4 8.45 3.39 -8.38
CA PHE A 4 7.16 2.69 -8.54
C PHE A 4 7.11 1.57 -7.52
N ILE A 5 6.10 1.60 -6.64
CA ILE A 5 5.96 0.65 -5.55
C ILE A 5 4.80 -0.29 -5.83
N PHE A 6 5.04 -1.57 -5.65
CA PHE A 6 4.00 -2.60 -5.68
C PHE A 6 3.93 -3.24 -4.30
N ALA A 7 2.81 -3.05 -3.63
CA ALA A 7 2.56 -3.64 -2.32
C ALA A 7 1.46 -4.69 -2.45
N ARG A 8 1.59 -5.79 -1.72
CA ARG A 8 0.68 -6.92 -1.79
C ARG A 8 0.26 -7.34 -0.40
N PHE A 9 -1.04 -7.57 -0.22
CA PHE A 9 -1.64 -8.00 1.04
C PHE A 9 -2.63 -9.13 0.76
N HIS A 10 -2.54 -10.21 1.51
CA HIS A 10 -3.53 -11.29 1.40
C HIS A 10 -4.33 -11.38 2.69
N ALA A 11 -5.62 -11.07 2.64
CA ALA A 11 -6.49 -11.04 3.80
C ALA A 11 -6.78 -12.46 4.30
N ARG A 12 -6.85 -12.61 5.63
CA ARG A 12 -7.44 -13.82 6.21
C ARG A 12 -8.91 -13.93 5.77
N PRO A 13 -9.46 -15.14 5.59
CA PRO A 13 -10.87 -15.29 5.27
C PRO A 13 -11.75 -14.54 6.28
N GLY A 14 -12.67 -13.74 5.78
CA GLY A 14 -13.57 -12.93 6.60
C GLY A 14 -13.08 -11.53 6.88
N ASN A 15 -11.81 -11.21 6.59
CA ASN A 15 -11.21 -9.88 6.85
C ASN A 15 -11.12 -9.01 5.59
N GLU A 16 -11.72 -9.43 4.48
CA GLU A 16 -11.62 -8.73 3.19
C GLU A 16 -12.15 -7.29 3.30
N ALA A 17 -13.30 -7.12 3.94
CA ALA A 17 -13.89 -5.78 4.10
C ALA A 17 -13.04 -4.88 4.99
N ALA A 18 -12.44 -5.43 6.05
CA ALA A 18 -11.59 -4.68 6.95
C ALA A 18 -10.31 -4.20 6.25
N ILE A 19 -9.72 -5.04 5.39
CA ILE A 19 -8.56 -4.65 4.59
C ILE A 19 -8.95 -3.55 3.61
N ALA A 20 -10.06 -3.70 2.89
CA ALA A 20 -10.52 -2.69 1.93
C ALA A 20 -10.74 -1.34 2.61
N GLU A 21 -11.33 -1.34 3.80
CA GLU A 21 -11.55 -0.11 4.58
C GLU A 21 -10.22 0.54 5.00
N ALA A 22 -9.27 -0.26 5.50
CA ALA A 22 -7.97 0.25 5.90
C ALA A 22 -7.21 0.86 4.73
N LEU A 23 -7.27 0.22 3.55
CA LEU A 23 -6.66 0.75 2.33
C LEU A 23 -7.27 2.10 1.93
N GLY A 24 -8.59 2.21 1.97
CA GLY A 24 -9.28 3.46 1.66
C GLY A 24 -8.87 4.59 2.60
N GLU A 25 -8.73 4.29 3.88
CA GLU A 25 -8.36 5.31 4.88
C GLU A 25 -6.92 5.76 4.75
N VAL A 26 -5.96 4.86 4.49
CA VAL A 26 -4.55 5.24 4.39
C VAL A 26 -4.25 6.02 3.10
N LEU A 27 -4.96 5.75 2.02
CA LEU A 27 -4.69 6.42 0.74
C LEU A 27 -5.06 7.89 0.77
N THR A 28 -6.03 8.30 1.57
CA THR A 28 -6.42 9.72 1.67
C THR A 28 -5.24 10.61 2.10
N PRO A 29 -4.59 10.39 3.25
CA PRO A 29 -3.43 11.19 3.62
C PRO A 29 -2.20 10.89 2.74
N THR A 30 -2.05 9.66 2.25
CA THR A 30 -0.91 9.31 1.40
C THR A 30 -0.87 10.14 0.14
N ARG A 31 -2.02 10.34 -0.50
CA ARG A 31 -2.12 11.14 -1.73
C ARG A 31 -1.77 12.60 -1.54
N LEU A 32 -1.80 13.09 -0.31
CA LEU A 32 -1.47 14.48 0.02
C LEU A 32 0.00 14.68 0.38
N GLU A 33 0.77 13.60 0.49
CA GLU A 33 2.19 13.69 0.84
C GLU A 33 3.00 14.34 -0.27
N PRO A 34 3.96 15.22 0.07
CA PRO A 34 4.89 15.76 -0.92
C PRO A 34 5.67 14.61 -1.59
N GLY A 35 5.68 14.60 -2.91
CA GLY A 35 6.36 13.56 -3.67
C GLY A 35 5.53 12.33 -3.98
N CYS A 36 4.33 12.20 -3.43
CA CYS A 36 3.39 11.17 -3.88
C CYS A 36 2.74 11.62 -5.19
N LEU A 37 3.05 10.92 -6.29
CA LEU A 37 2.54 11.25 -7.61
C LEU A 37 1.24 10.51 -7.93
N ALA A 38 1.07 9.31 -7.39
CA ALA A 38 -0.15 8.52 -7.51
C ALA A 38 -0.14 7.41 -6.44
N ALA A 39 -1.31 7.05 -5.96
CA ALA A 39 -1.47 5.92 -5.06
C ALA A 39 -2.88 5.36 -5.22
N ASN A 40 -2.98 4.07 -5.55
CA ASN A 40 -4.24 3.39 -5.81
C ASN A 40 -4.23 1.99 -5.22
N ALA A 41 -5.39 1.51 -4.81
CA ALA A 41 -5.55 0.17 -4.28
C ALA A 41 -6.41 -0.66 -5.25
N PHE A 42 -6.12 -1.95 -5.32
CA PHE A 42 -6.75 -2.87 -6.24
C PHE A 42 -7.06 -4.20 -5.53
N ARG A 43 -8.08 -4.89 -6.00
CA ARG A 43 -8.38 -6.26 -5.57
C ARG A 43 -8.28 -7.16 -6.79
N ALA A 44 -7.69 -8.34 -6.63
CA ALA A 44 -7.65 -9.33 -7.70
C ALA A 44 -9.06 -9.82 -8.03
N LEU A 45 -9.38 -9.97 -9.32
CA LEU A 45 -10.70 -10.46 -9.74
C LEU A 45 -10.90 -11.93 -9.38
N GLY A 46 -9.83 -12.72 -9.44
CA GLY A 46 -9.90 -14.16 -9.18
C GLY A 46 -9.70 -14.57 -7.72
N ASP A 47 -9.37 -13.61 -6.83
CA ASP A 47 -9.15 -13.89 -5.41
C ASP A 47 -9.57 -12.67 -4.59
N ALA A 48 -10.72 -12.77 -3.94
CA ALA A 48 -11.28 -11.66 -3.16
C ALA A 48 -10.43 -11.29 -1.94
N GLN A 49 -9.49 -12.16 -1.53
CA GLN A 49 -8.59 -11.90 -0.41
C GLN A 49 -7.31 -11.19 -0.80
N LEU A 50 -7.01 -11.08 -2.10
CA LEU A 50 -5.76 -10.53 -2.60
C LEU A 50 -5.91 -9.07 -2.99
N PHE A 51 -5.13 -8.22 -2.31
CA PHE A 51 -5.15 -6.77 -2.50
C PHE A 51 -3.77 -6.25 -2.87
N PHE A 52 -3.76 -5.16 -3.62
CA PHE A 52 -2.54 -4.47 -4.03
C PHE A 52 -2.65 -2.99 -3.79
N ILE A 53 -1.51 -2.37 -3.46
CA ILE A 53 -1.35 -0.92 -3.63
C ILE A 53 -0.29 -0.73 -4.70
N HIS A 54 -0.60 0.07 -5.71
CA HIS A 54 0.39 0.59 -6.64
C HIS A 54 0.56 2.07 -6.33
N SER A 55 1.80 2.51 -6.12
CA SER A 55 2.08 3.92 -5.88
C SER A 55 3.31 4.37 -6.67
N ARG A 56 3.34 5.66 -6.96
CA ARG A 56 4.39 6.28 -7.72
C ARG A 56 4.89 7.49 -6.95
N TRP A 57 6.20 7.60 -6.82
CA TRP A 57 6.84 8.61 -5.99
C TRP A 57 7.88 9.37 -6.80
N ARG A 58 8.06 10.64 -6.47
CA ARG A 58 9.05 11.50 -7.14
C ARG A 58 10.45 10.91 -7.06
N ASP A 59 10.82 10.33 -5.91
CA ASP A 59 12.11 9.69 -5.67
C ASP A 59 12.05 8.76 -4.46
N GLU A 60 13.12 8.03 -4.20
CA GLU A 60 13.20 7.11 -3.06
C GLU A 60 13.06 7.83 -1.72
N ALA A 61 13.62 9.03 -1.60
CA ALA A 61 13.57 9.80 -0.35
C ALA A 61 12.13 10.12 0.05
N ALA A 62 11.27 10.43 -0.93
CA ALA A 62 9.86 10.70 -0.67
C ALA A 62 9.15 9.44 -0.14
N PHE A 63 9.45 8.28 -0.70
CA PHE A 63 8.87 7.02 -0.23
C PHE A 63 9.39 6.64 1.16
N GLU A 64 10.66 6.83 1.43
CA GLU A 64 11.23 6.56 2.75
C GLU A 64 10.61 7.45 3.82
N ARG A 65 10.35 8.71 3.49
CA ARG A 65 9.65 9.63 4.39
C ARG A 65 8.22 9.12 4.66
N HIS A 66 7.53 8.68 3.61
CA HIS A 66 6.20 8.09 3.70
C HIS A 66 6.18 6.90 4.67
N ALA A 67 7.17 6.02 4.59
CA ALA A 67 7.24 4.81 5.41
C ALA A 67 7.30 5.11 6.91
N GLY A 68 7.83 6.27 7.29
CA GLY A 68 7.93 6.67 8.70
C GLY A 68 6.80 7.53 9.21
N LEU A 69 5.85 7.92 8.36
CA LEU A 69 4.73 8.78 8.78
C LEU A 69 3.72 8.01 9.62
N LEU A 70 3.07 8.72 10.53
CA LEU A 70 2.16 8.12 11.48
C LEU A 70 1.03 7.33 10.82
N HIS A 71 0.41 7.87 9.77
CA HIS A 71 -0.67 7.16 9.09
C HIS A 71 -0.20 5.88 8.41
N THR A 72 1.04 5.83 7.91
CA THR A 72 1.60 4.62 7.31
C THR A 72 1.89 3.56 8.38
N VAL A 73 2.53 3.97 9.46
CA VAL A 73 2.86 3.06 10.58
C VAL A 73 1.58 2.47 11.16
N ARG A 74 0.58 3.30 11.42
CA ARG A 74 -0.71 2.85 11.95
C ARG A 74 -1.44 1.91 11.00
N PHE A 75 -1.37 2.18 9.69
CA PHE A 75 -1.95 1.30 8.69
C PHE A 75 -1.34 -0.10 8.76
N LEU A 76 0.00 -0.19 8.77
CA LEU A 76 0.68 -1.48 8.82
C LEU A 76 0.36 -2.24 10.12
N GLU A 77 0.32 -1.55 11.24
CA GLU A 77 -0.08 -2.15 12.52
C GLU A 77 -1.53 -2.68 12.48
N ARG A 78 -2.42 -1.92 11.84
CA ARG A 78 -3.82 -2.30 11.72
C ARG A 78 -4.03 -3.51 10.84
N VAL A 79 -3.31 -3.62 9.72
CA VAL A 79 -3.51 -4.72 8.77
C VAL A 79 -2.77 -5.98 9.14
N GLU A 80 -1.71 -5.91 9.94
CA GLU A 80 -0.91 -7.07 10.29
C GLU A 80 -1.74 -8.25 10.83
N PRO A 81 -2.66 -8.06 11.80
CA PRO A 81 -3.48 -9.17 12.29
C PRO A 81 -4.55 -9.63 11.30
N LEU A 82 -4.80 -8.87 10.23
CA LEU A 82 -5.85 -9.16 9.25
C LEU A 82 -5.35 -9.95 8.05
N ILE A 83 -4.04 -10.12 7.92
CA ILE A 83 -3.44 -10.83 6.78
C ILE A 83 -2.90 -12.20 7.21
N ASP A 84 -2.86 -13.16 6.28
CA ASP A 84 -2.46 -14.53 6.57
C ASP A 84 -1.00 -14.83 6.23
N HIS A 85 -0.28 -13.89 5.64
CA HIS A 85 1.18 -13.91 5.52
C HIS A 85 1.71 -12.49 5.47
N ALA A 86 3.02 -12.33 5.68
CA ALA A 86 3.64 -11.01 5.69
C ALA A 86 3.34 -10.27 4.39
N HIS A 87 3.02 -8.97 4.52
CA HIS A 87 2.85 -8.13 3.34
C HIS A 87 4.16 -8.03 2.56
N ASP A 88 4.05 -7.82 1.26
CA ASP A 88 5.18 -7.73 0.36
C ASP A 88 5.19 -6.35 -0.28
N ILE A 89 6.30 -5.62 -0.13
CA ILE A 89 6.46 -4.28 -0.69
C ILE A 89 7.73 -4.26 -1.52
N VAL A 90 7.58 -4.05 -2.83
CA VAL A 90 8.70 -4.06 -3.78
C VAL A 90 8.89 -2.67 -4.36
N ARG A 91 10.11 -2.15 -4.22
CA ARG A 91 10.52 -0.90 -4.85
C ARG A 91 11.01 -1.22 -6.26
N THR A 92 10.48 -0.52 -7.25
CA THR A 92 10.84 -0.76 -8.65
C THR A 92 11.17 0.54 -9.36
N GLU A 93 11.86 0.42 -10.48
CA GLU A 93 12.06 1.51 -11.42
C GLU A 93 11.41 1.15 -12.75
N HIS A 94 10.99 2.18 -13.48
CA HIS A 94 10.42 1.97 -14.82
C HIS A 94 11.54 1.63 -15.82
N ILE A 95 11.37 0.56 -16.58
CA ILE A 95 12.40 0.13 -17.56
C ILE A 95 11.95 0.27 -19.01
N VAL A 96 10.66 0.17 -19.29
CA VAL A 96 10.14 0.36 -20.67
C VAL A 96 8.77 1.02 -20.66
#